data_49d86ff5260efbd48472f10773e0cfa6
#
_entry.id   49d86ff5260efbd48472f10773e0cfa6
#
_cell.length_a   1.000
_cell.length_b   1.000
_cell.length_c   1.000
_cell.angle_alpha   90.00
_cell.angle_beta   90.00
_cell.angle_gamma   90.00
#
_symmetry.space_group_name_H-M   'P 1'
#
loop_
_entity.id
_entity.type
_entity.pdbx_description
1 polymer ?
#
loop_
_entity_poly.entity_id
_entity_poly.type
_entity_poly.pdbx_seq_one_letter_code
_entity_poly.pdbx_strand_id
1 'polypeptide(L)'
;MNKNYDPYKKTILFFFSLISVALMATVFAYFWYRVYWDTMYFFHFYRKGNWALIGLYAILVYFFSTMYGALRIGQLRRMEVVLSQFLATFLANIVMYFVVCLLAFGLVNPGYMILMQLIDCVIAVVWTVVTRRLYNRIFQPWKILLIYGDRPASELVDKLETRRDKYAIYGAIDAHAGIDRIAETVKDYQAVLIGDIAAETRNEILKYCYGNGIRAYVMPKISDIILMGGDEIHVFDTPFLLSKGYSLSFDQRFWKRTVDLLIAVPLTILLSPIMLLVAFAIKCCDGGPVFYRQVRCTKDNREFSILKFRSMIVDAEKSGEAVLAKEHDERITPVGRFLRAVRLDELPQLFNVLSGDMSLVGPRPERPEIIAEYQKEMPEFVFRTRVKAGVTGFAQIYGKYNTVPYDKLKLDLFYIENYSLWMDLKLILMTVKTVLKKDSTEGVDTDQTTGLKEHTEGNEEVERKIQEYTSREESRHE
;
A
#
# COMPACT_ATOMS: atom_id res chain seq x y z
N MET A 1 -37.38 5.65 -6.97
CA MET A 1 -36.81 4.27 -6.80
C MET A 1 -35.37 4.30 -7.33
N ASN A 2 -34.38 4.48 -6.45
CA ASN A 2 -32.99 4.34 -6.85
C ASN A 2 -32.73 2.87 -7.14
N LYS A 3 -32.47 2.52 -8.41
CA LYS A 3 -32.09 1.17 -8.78
C LYS A 3 -30.77 0.83 -8.11
N ASN A 4 -30.79 -0.12 -7.18
CA ASN A 4 -29.58 -0.59 -6.51
C ASN A 4 -28.72 -1.39 -7.49
N TYR A 5 -27.66 -0.77 -8.03
CA TYR A 5 -26.72 -1.42 -8.96
C TYR A 5 -25.56 -2.15 -8.24
N ASP A 6 -25.59 -2.23 -6.92
CA ASP A 6 -24.51 -2.84 -6.12
C ASP A 6 -24.23 -4.31 -6.46
N PRO A 7 -25.23 -5.16 -6.72
CA PRO A 7 -24.96 -6.55 -7.15
C PRO A 7 -24.14 -6.63 -8.45
N TYR A 8 -24.29 -5.63 -9.33
CA TYR A 8 -23.59 -5.56 -10.63
C TYR A 8 -22.27 -4.81 -10.57
N LYS A 9 -21.86 -4.30 -9.41
CA LYS A 9 -20.67 -3.45 -9.24
C LYS A 9 -19.39 -4.12 -9.74
N LYS A 10 -19.16 -5.39 -9.39
CA LYS A 10 -17.98 -6.14 -9.86
C LYS A 10 -17.97 -6.28 -11.38
N THR A 11 -19.13 -6.58 -11.98
CA THR A 11 -19.28 -6.74 -13.42
C THR A 11 -19.04 -5.43 -14.17
N ILE A 12 -19.61 -4.31 -13.71
CA ILE A 12 -19.42 -2.99 -14.31
C ILE A 12 -17.93 -2.58 -14.24
N LEU A 13 -17.27 -2.76 -13.09
CA LEU A 13 -15.85 -2.48 -12.94
C LEU A 13 -14.97 -3.38 -13.81
N PHE A 14 -15.36 -4.63 -14.01
CA PHE A 14 -14.68 -5.55 -14.93
C PHE A 14 -14.74 -5.03 -16.37
N PHE A 15 -15.90 -4.58 -16.85
CA PHE A 15 -16.03 -4.00 -18.19
C PHE A 15 -15.22 -2.71 -18.33
N PHE A 16 -15.20 -1.83 -17.33
CA PHE A 16 -14.33 -0.65 -17.35
C PHE A 16 -12.86 -1.04 -17.47
N SER A 17 -12.45 -2.06 -16.75
CA SER A 17 -11.08 -2.58 -16.80
C SER A 17 -10.73 -3.16 -18.17
N LEU A 18 -11.65 -3.95 -18.75
CA LEU A 18 -11.48 -4.56 -20.06
C LEU A 18 -11.33 -3.50 -21.17
N ILE A 19 -12.17 -2.47 -21.14
CA ILE A 19 -12.11 -1.37 -22.12
C ILE A 19 -10.77 -0.62 -21.98
N SER A 20 -10.30 -0.35 -20.76
CA SER A 20 -9.00 0.29 -20.54
C SER A 20 -7.86 -0.51 -21.17
N VAL A 21 -7.81 -1.81 -20.91
CA VAL A 21 -6.80 -2.71 -21.48
C VAL A 21 -6.91 -2.78 -23.01
N ALA A 22 -8.13 -2.86 -23.55
CA ALA A 22 -8.36 -2.89 -24.99
C ALA A 22 -7.90 -1.60 -25.69
N LEU A 23 -8.11 -0.42 -25.09
CA LEU A 23 -7.62 0.83 -25.61
C LEU A 23 -6.08 0.85 -25.70
N MET A 24 -5.37 0.45 -24.63
CA MET A 24 -3.91 0.37 -24.63
C MET A 24 -3.40 -0.66 -25.65
N ALA A 25 -4.05 -1.84 -25.74
CA ALA A 25 -3.70 -2.86 -26.71
C ALA A 25 -3.93 -2.39 -28.17
N THR A 26 -4.92 -1.53 -28.42
CA THR A 26 -5.16 -0.92 -29.76
C THR A 26 -4.03 0.04 -30.12
N VAL A 27 -3.52 0.83 -29.18
CA VAL A 27 -2.35 1.70 -29.40
C VAL A 27 -1.13 0.86 -29.77
N PHE A 28 -0.85 -0.18 -28.99
CA PHE A 28 0.25 -1.09 -29.32
C PHE A 28 0.07 -1.74 -30.70
N ALA A 29 -1.12 -2.23 -31.03
CA ALA A 29 -1.42 -2.82 -32.33
C ALA A 29 -1.17 -1.84 -33.48
N TYR A 30 -1.53 -0.57 -33.34
CA TYR A 30 -1.25 0.47 -34.33
C TYR A 30 0.26 0.62 -34.57
N PHE A 31 1.07 0.77 -33.48
CA PHE A 31 2.53 0.90 -33.62
C PHE A 31 3.17 -0.40 -34.14
N TRP A 32 2.64 -1.56 -33.72
CA TRP A 32 3.09 -2.85 -34.24
C TRP A 32 2.97 -2.90 -35.76
N TYR A 33 1.79 -2.62 -36.32
CA TYR A 33 1.55 -2.73 -37.77
C TYR A 33 2.17 -1.61 -38.59
N ARG A 34 2.38 -0.41 -38.01
CA ARG A 34 2.87 0.75 -38.77
C ARG A 34 4.37 0.95 -38.68
N VAL A 35 5.01 0.43 -37.63
CA VAL A 35 6.40 0.73 -37.35
C VAL A 35 7.23 -0.53 -37.22
N TYR A 36 6.83 -1.45 -36.33
CA TYR A 36 7.66 -2.60 -35.98
C TYR A 36 7.56 -3.74 -36.97
N TRP A 37 6.45 -3.87 -37.69
CA TRP A 37 6.27 -4.91 -38.71
C TRP A 37 7.36 -4.86 -39.79
N ASP A 38 7.71 -3.67 -40.29
CA ASP A 38 8.70 -3.50 -41.35
C ASP A 38 10.16 -3.68 -40.88
N THR A 39 10.37 -3.68 -39.53
CA THR A 39 11.71 -3.92 -38.95
C THR A 39 12.07 -5.41 -38.84
N MET A 40 11.14 -6.31 -39.12
CA MET A 40 11.34 -7.75 -39.03
C MET A 40 12.05 -8.30 -40.27
N TYR A 41 13.38 -8.42 -40.19
CA TYR A 41 14.23 -8.83 -41.36
C TYR A 41 14.09 -10.28 -41.77
N PHE A 42 13.81 -11.22 -40.85
CA PHE A 42 13.93 -12.65 -41.14
C PHE A 42 12.57 -13.37 -41.26
N PHE A 43 11.52 -13.01 -40.54
CA PHE A 43 10.24 -13.66 -40.58
C PHE A 43 9.12 -12.66 -40.39
N HIS A 44 8.32 -12.44 -41.42
CA HIS A 44 7.04 -11.75 -41.26
C HIS A 44 6.07 -12.69 -40.56
N PHE A 45 5.57 -12.27 -39.40
CA PHE A 45 4.56 -13.05 -38.71
C PHE A 45 3.30 -13.20 -39.57
N TYR A 46 2.87 -14.43 -39.78
CA TYR A 46 1.52 -14.68 -40.28
C TYR A 46 0.46 -14.12 -39.31
N ARG A 47 -0.78 -13.91 -39.80
CA ARG A 47 -1.89 -13.29 -39.02
C ARG A 47 -1.94 -13.73 -37.55
N LYS A 48 -1.77 -15.04 -37.25
CA LYS A 48 -1.83 -15.59 -35.88
C LYS A 48 -0.73 -15.04 -34.95
N GLY A 49 0.47 -14.87 -35.45
CA GLY A 49 1.59 -14.35 -34.64
C GLY A 49 1.40 -12.91 -34.21
N ASN A 50 0.84 -12.06 -35.08
CA ASN A 50 0.53 -10.65 -34.73
C ASN A 50 -0.51 -10.55 -33.60
N TRP A 51 -1.58 -11.35 -33.72
CA TRP A 51 -2.60 -11.39 -32.66
C TRP A 51 -2.06 -11.96 -31.35
N ALA A 52 -1.11 -12.91 -31.39
CA ALA A 52 -0.43 -13.42 -30.21
C ALA A 52 0.38 -12.33 -29.50
N LEU A 53 1.09 -11.47 -30.23
CA LEU A 53 1.84 -10.36 -29.65
C LEU A 53 0.92 -9.27 -29.07
N ILE A 54 -0.15 -8.91 -29.77
CA ILE A 54 -1.16 -7.98 -29.23
C ILE A 54 -1.81 -8.56 -27.98
N GLY A 55 -2.13 -9.85 -27.99
CA GLY A 55 -2.65 -10.57 -26.84
C GLY A 55 -1.66 -10.60 -25.66
N LEU A 56 -0.38 -10.85 -25.94
CA LEU A 56 0.68 -10.79 -24.92
C LEU A 56 0.77 -9.41 -24.29
N TYR A 57 0.75 -8.34 -25.10
CA TYR A 57 0.72 -6.98 -24.58
C TYR A 57 -0.49 -6.71 -23.68
N ALA A 58 -1.69 -7.10 -24.12
CA ALA A 58 -2.92 -6.96 -23.33
C ALA A 58 -2.83 -7.70 -21.99
N ILE A 59 -2.26 -8.91 -21.98
CA ILE A 59 -2.01 -9.69 -20.76
C ILE A 59 -1.03 -8.96 -19.84
N LEU A 60 0.07 -8.43 -20.37
CA LEU A 60 1.06 -7.67 -19.58
C LEU A 60 0.44 -6.41 -18.97
N VAL A 61 -0.30 -5.63 -19.77
CA VAL A 61 -1.00 -4.43 -19.27
C VAL A 61 -2.01 -4.80 -18.19
N TYR A 62 -2.81 -5.84 -18.38
CA TYR A 62 -3.75 -6.31 -17.37
C TYR A 62 -3.04 -6.76 -16.09
N PHE A 63 -1.97 -7.54 -16.23
CA PHE A 63 -1.15 -8.03 -15.13
C PHE A 63 -0.57 -6.88 -14.29
N PHE A 64 0.16 -5.95 -14.91
CA PHE A 64 0.73 -4.82 -14.20
C PHE A 64 -0.33 -3.86 -13.65
N SER A 65 -1.43 -3.65 -14.37
CA SER A 65 -2.56 -2.86 -13.89
C SER A 65 -3.19 -3.46 -12.63
N THR A 66 -3.28 -4.77 -12.54
CA THR A 66 -3.77 -5.46 -11.33
C THR A 66 -2.79 -5.31 -10.17
N MET A 67 -1.48 -5.42 -10.45
CA MET A 67 -0.42 -5.24 -9.45
C MET A 67 -0.41 -3.84 -8.85
N TYR A 68 -0.42 -2.80 -9.68
CA TYR A 68 -0.44 -1.41 -9.22
C TYR A 68 -1.81 -0.94 -8.74
N GLY A 69 -2.85 -1.75 -8.88
CA GLY A 69 -4.21 -1.39 -8.52
C GLY A 69 -4.85 -0.35 -9.45
N ALA A 70 -4.35 -0.21 -10.69
CA ALA A 70 -4.85 0.72 -11.70
C ALA A 70 -6.34 0.51 -12.05
N LEU A 71 -6.82 -0.72 -11.91
CA LEU A 71 -8.20 -1.13 -12.20
C LEU A 71 -9.16 -0.89 -11.02
N ARG A 72 -8.68 -0.40 -9.86
CA ARG A 72 -9.49 -0.13 -8.66
C ARG A 72 -10.18 1.22 -8.72
N ILE A 73 -10.98 1.42 -9.77
CA ILE A 73 -11.80 2.62 -9.96
C ILE A 73 -12.78 2.74 -8.79
N GLY A 74 -12.89 3.94 -8.20
CA GLY A 74 -13.74 4.16 -7.02
C GLY A 74 -13.08 3.80 -5.67
N GLN A 75 -11.94 3.09 -5.65
CA GLN A 75 -11.21 2.81 -4.41
C GLN A 75 -10.00 3.73 -4.20
N LEU A 76 -9.31 4.12 -5.26
CA LEU A 76 -8.15 5.01 -5.24
C LEU A 76 -8.53 6.45 -5.62
N ARG A 77 -7.71 7.44 -5.22
CA ARG A 77 -7.83 8.82 -5.69
C ARG A 77 -7.53 8.91 -7.20
N ARG A 78 -8.05 9.94 -7.90
CA ARG A 78 -7.87 10.07 -9.37
C ARG A 78 -6.40 10.02 -9.78
N MET A 79 -5.56 10.82 -9.15
CA MET A 79 -4.12 10.87 -9.43
C MET A 79 -3.42 9.53 -9.16
N GLU A 80 -3.87 8.79 -8.16
CA GLU A 80 -3.33 7.46 -7.86
C GLU A 80 -3.68 6.42 -8.92
N VAL A 81 -4.86 6.52 -9.53
CA VAL A 81 -5.26 5.65 -10.65
C VAL A 81 -4.41 5.97 -11.88
N VAL A 82 -4.26 7.26 -12.21
CA VAL A 82 -3.43 7.71 -13.35
C VAL A 82 -1.99 7.26 -13.17
N LEU A 83 -1.39 7.51 -12.00
CA LEU A 83 -0.01 7.06 -11.71
C LEU A 83 0.12 5.54 -11.80
N SER A 84 -0.88 4.80 -11.33
CA SER A 84 -0.89 3.33 -11.43
C SER A 84 -0.96 2.85 -12.87
N GLN A 85 -1.79 3.48 -13.72
CA GLN A 85 -1.88 3.16 -15.14
C GLN A 85 -0.58 3.51 -15.86
N PHE A 86 0.00 4.68 -15.57
CA PHE A 86 1.31 5.08 -16.10
C PHE A 86 2.39 4.03 -15.80
N LEU A 87 2.53 3.62 -14.54
CA LEU A 87 3.54 2.62 -14.14
C LEU A 87 3.26 1.24 -14.76
N ALA A 88 1.99 0.85 -14.87
CA ALA A 88 1.60 -0.41 -15.47
C ALA A 88 1.94 -0.47 -16.97
N THR A 89 1.58 0.57 -17.72
CA THR A 89 1.91 0.66 -19.16
C THR A 89 3.41 0.82 -19.37
N PHE A 90 4.10 1.61 -18.53
CA PHE A 90 5.54 1.79 -18.61
C PHE A 90 6.30 0.46 -18.50
N LEU A 91 5.96 -0.38 -17.51
CA LEU A 91 6.58 -1.70 -17.39
C LEU A 91 6.18 -2.64 -18.54
N ALA A 92 4.92 -2.62 -18.96
CA ALA A 92 4.47 -3.40 -20.10
C ALA A 92 5.23 -3.02 -21.37
N ASN A 93 5.43 -1.73 -21.61
CA ASN A 93 6.17 -1.19 -22.75
C ASN A 93 7.65 -1.56 -22.70
N ILE A 94 8.29 -1.54 -21.51
CA ILE A 94 9.68 -2.00 -21.35
C ILE A 94 9.78 -3.49 -21.72
N VAL A 95 8.92 -4.34 -21.18
CA VAL A 95 8.94 -5.78 -21.50
C VAL A 95 8.73 -6.02 -22.99
N MET A 96 7.74 -5.33 -23.58
CA MET A 96 7.46 -5.48 -25.01
C MET A 96 8.58 -4.91 -25.89
N TYR A 97 9.27 -3.85 -25.47
CA TYR A 97 10.45 -3.36 -26.18
C TYR A 97 11.52 -4.44 -26.31
N PHE A 98 11.84 -5.13 -25.22
CA PHE A 98 12.79 -6.25 -25.27
C PHE A 98 12.28 -7.41 -26.15
N VAL A 99 10.98 -7.73 -26.08
CA VAL A 99 10.39 -8.75 -26.95
C VAL A 99 10.53 -8.35 -28.43
N VAL A 100 10.25 -7.09 -28.77
CA VAL A 100 10.40 -6.58 -30.15
C VAL A 100 11.86 -6.61 -30.59
N CYS A 101 12.82 -6.19 -29.73
CA CYS A 101 14.24 -6.27 -30.03
C CYS A 101 14.72 -7.71 -30.26
N LEU A 102 14.22 -8.67 -29.44
CA LEU A 102 14.54 -10.08 -29.65
C LEU A 102 14.00 -10.61 -30.98
N LEU A 103 12.80 -10.22 -31.36
CA LEU A 103 12.18 -10.62 -32.62
C LEU A 103 12.85 -9.96 -33.85
N ALA A 104 13.34 -8.72 -33.69
CA ALA A 104 14.06 -7.99 -34.71
C ALA A 104 15.55 -8.39 -34.82
N PHE A 105 16.05 -9.28 -33.92
CA PHE A 105 17.48 -9.63 -33.77
C PHE A 105 18.41 -8.42 -33.65
N GLY A 106 17.91 -7.32 -33.08
CA GLY A 106 18.69 -6.10 -32.93
C GLY A 106 17.94 -5.03 -32.11
N LEU A 107 18.68 -3.97 -31.76
CA LEU A 107 18.09 -2.84 -31.05
C LEU A 107 17.20 -2.01 -31.99
N VAL A 108 15.93 -1.91 -31.69
CA VAL A 108 14.97 -1.11 -32.43
C VAL A 108 14.94 0.32 -31.85
N ASN A 109 14.59 1.32 -32.67
CA ASN A 109 14.49 2.71 -32.21
C ASN A 109 13.49 2.83 -31.05
N PRO A 110 13.93 3.22 -29.83
CA PRO A 110 13.05 3.34 -28.67
C PRO A 110 12.08 4.53 -28.75
N GLY A 111 12.31 5.49 -29.65
CA GLY A 111 11.50 6.70 -29.77
C GLY A 111 10.01 6.42 -29.98
N TYR A 112 9.67 5.39 -30.73
CA TYR A 112 8.28 4.99 -30.94
C TYR A 112 7.63 4.40 -29.71
N MET A 113 8.37 3.67 -28.85
CA MET A 113 7.86 3.20 -27.55
C MET A 113 7.64 4.38 -26.59
N ILE A 114 8.49 5.39 -26.62
CA ILE A 114 8.32 6.62 -25.84
C ILE A 114 7.06 7.36 -26.30
N LEU A 115 6.87 7.49 -27.63
CA LEU A 115 5.66 8.11 -28.16
C LEU A 115 4.40 7.34 -27.77
N MET A 116 4.44 6.01 -27.85
CA MET A 116 3.35 5.14 -27.39
C MET A 116 3.05 5.37 -25.90
N GLN A 117 4.08 5.45 -25.06
CA GLN A 117 3.91 5.74 -23.62
C GLN A 117 3.25 7.10 -23.38
N LEU A 118 3.55 8.12 -24.16
CA LEU A 118 2.89 9.45 -24.07
C LEU A 118 1.40 9.36 -24.45
N ILE A 119 1.07 8.60 -25.48
CA ILE A 119 -0.34 8.37 -25.88
C ILE A 119 -1.06 7.59 -24.78
N ASP A 120 -0.45 6.54 -24.24
CA ASP A 120 -0.99 5.75 -23.12
C ASP A 120 -1.27 6.63 -21.90
N CYS A 121 -0.40 7.61 -21.59
CA CYS A 121 -0.62 8.58 -20.51
C CYS A 121 -1.88 9.45 -20.77
N VAL A 122 -2.04 9.94 -21.99
CA VAL A 122 -3.24 10.74 -22.34
C VAL A 122 -4.50 9.88 -22.19
N ILE A 123 -4.48 8.67 -22.71
CA ILE A 123 -5.59 7.73 -22.58
C ILE A 123 -5.88 7.44 -21.10
N ALA A 124 -4.85 7.21 -20.27
CA ALA A 124 -5.00 6.97 -18.84
C ALA A 124 -5.70 8.12 -18.11
N VAL A 125 -5.34 9.36 -18.42
CA VAL A 125 -5.96 10.56 -17.83
C VAL A 125 -7.42 10.66 -18.27
N VAL A 126 -7.68 10.63 -19.57
CA VAL A 126 -9.05 10.75 -20.12
C VAL A 126 -9.94 9.63 -19.60
N TRP A 127 -9.46 8.40 -19.66
CA TRP A 127 -10.18 7.21 -19.17
C TRP A 127 -10.51 7.30 -17.69
N THR A 128 -9.55 7.71 -16.87
CA THR A 128 -9.77 7.89 -15.41
C THR A 128 -10.84 8.94 -15.13
N VAL A 129 -10.84 10.07 -15.86
CA VAL A 129 -11.85 11.12 -15.69
C VAL A 129 -13.23 10.61 -16.10
N VAL A 130 -13.34 9.97 -17.27
CA VAL A 130 -14.62 9.44 -17.79
C VAL A 130 -15.19 8.37 -16.86
N THR A 131 -14.40 7.37 -16.55
CA THR A 131 -14.86 6.23 -15.71
C THR A 131 -15.21 6.70 -14.31
N ARG A 132 -14.49 7.69 -13.75
CA ARG A 132 -14.82 8.23 -12.44
C ARG A 132 -16.14 9.00 -12.43
N ARG A 133 -16.43 9.78 -13.49
CA ARG A 133 -17.72 10.44 -13.64
C ARG A 133 -18.86 9.45 -13.76
N LEU A 134 -18.68 8.41 -14.59
CA LEU A 134 -19.67 7.33 -14.72
C LEU A 134 -19.88 6.58 -13.43
N TYR A 135 -18.78 6.22 -12.74
CA TYR A 135 -18.84 5.53 -11.46
C TYR A 135 -19.63 6.33 -10.42
N ASN A 136 -19.35 7.61 -10.26
CA ASN A 136 -20.04 8.46 -9.27
C ASN A 136 -21.52 8.70 -9.61
N ARG A 137 -21.91 8.62 -10.91
CA ARG A 137 -23.33 8.67 -11.31
C ARG A 137 -24.09 7.39 -10.99
N ILE A 138 -23.40 6.23 -11.09
CA ILE A 138 -24.02 4.92 -10.88
C ILE A 138 -24.02 4.54 -9.40
N PHE A 139 -22.92 4.83 -8.70
CA PHE A 139 -22.70 4.44 -7.31
C PHE A 139 -22.59 5.67 -6.41
N GLN A 140 -23.69 6.00 -5.77
CA GLN A 140 -23.71 7.05 -4.75
C GLN A 140 -23.02 6.56 -3.46
N PRO A 141 -22.41 7.46 -2.65
CA PRO A 141 -21.85 7.09 -1.36
C PRO A 141 -22.98 6.60 -0.42
N TRP A 142 -22.64 5.58 0.38
CA TRP A 142 -23.59 5.04 1.35
C TRP A 142 -23.73 5.94 2.54
N LYS A 143 -24.97 6.08 3.07
CA LYS A 143 -25.22 6.70 4.38
C LYS A 143 -24.72 5.75 5.47
N ILE A 144 -23.66 6.13 6.17
CA ILE A 144 -22.99 5.29 7.15
C ILE A 144 -23.27 5.82 8.55
N LEU A 145 -23.64 4.91 9.46
CA LEU A 145 -23.64 5.14 10.90
C LEU A 145 -22.30 4.67 11.47
N LEU A 146 -21.60 5.53 12.20
CA LEU A 146 -20.39 5.18 12.94
C LEU A 146 -20.77 4.69 14.34
N ILE A 147 -20.34 3.49 14.71
CA ILE A 147 -20.43 2.99 16.08
C ILE A 147 -19.03 3.06 16.68
N TYR A 148 -18.86 3.89 17.69
CA TYR A 148 -17.58 4.11 18.38
C TYR A 148 -17.67 3.61 19.83
N GLY A 149 -16.52 3.48 20.52
CA GLY A 149 -16.43 2.99 21.89
C GLY A 149 -15.20 3.53 22.59
N ASP A 150 -14.49 2.66 23.30
CA ASP A 150 -13.40 3.01 24.22
C ASP A 150 -12.23 3.75 23.56
N ARG A 151 -12.01 3.55 22.26
CA ARG A 151 -10.97 4.28 21.51
C ARG A 151 -11.57 5.41 20.69
N PRO A 152 -10.96 6.62 20.72
CA PRO A 152 -11.43 7.75 19.94
C PRO A 152 -11.50 7.43 18.45
N ALA A 153 -12.64 7.72 17.85
CA ALA A 153 -12.86 7.52 16.42
C ALA A 153 -12.56 8.77 15.58
N SER A 154 -12.09 9.86 16.18
CA SER A 154 -11.81 11.14 15.52
C SER A 154 -10.85 10.99 14.35
N GLU A 155 -9.73 10.26 14.52
CA GLU A 155 -8.80 9.97 13.43
C GLU A 155 -9.44 9.15 12.29
N LEU A 156 -10.36 8.25 12.62
CA LEU A 156 -11.08 7.46 11.63
C LEU A 156 -12.02 8.35 10.83
N VAL A 157 -12.72 9.29 11.49
CA VAL A 157 -13.56 10.29 10.84
C VAL A 157 -12.71 11.14 9.89
N ASP A 158 -11.57 11.70 10.34
CA ASP A 158 -10.66 12.49 9.52
C ASP A 158 -10.13 11.71 8.31
N LYS A 159 -9.77 10.43 8.49
CA LYS A 159 -9.37 9.55 7.40
C LYS A 159 -10.49 9.34 6.38
N LEU A 160 -11.74 9.17 6.83
CA LEU A 160 -12.91 8.95 5.98
C LEU A 160 -13.35 10.25 5.27
N GLU A 161 -13.20 11.41 5.91
CA GLU A 161 -13.43 12.71 5.30
C GLU A 161 -12.62 12.91 4.02
N THR A 162 -11.39 12.41 3.95
CA THR A 162 -10.58 12.46 2.72
C THR A 162 -11.18 11.65 1.57
N ARG A 163 -12.19 10.82 1.84
CA ARG A 163 -12.82 9.88 0.89
C ARG A 163 -14.34 9.96 0.91
N ARG A 164 -14.89 11.18 1.03
CA ARG A 164 -16.33 11.47 0.97
C ARG A 164 -17.04 10.95 -0.27
N ASP A 165 -16.27 10.82 -1.37
CA ASP A 165 -16.74 10.23 -2.61
C ASP A 165 -17.22 8.78 -2.48
N LYS A 166 -16.89 8.12 -1.38
CA LYS A 166 -17.22 6.71 -1.12
C LYS A 166 -17.89 6.47 0.22
N TYR A 167 -17.51 7.21 1.26
CA TYR A 167 -17.96 7.06 2.63
C TYR A 167 -18.57 8.36 3.10
N ALA A 168 -19.86 8.36 3.39
CA ALA A 168 -20.57 9.51 3.92
C ALA A 168 -21.12 9.15 5.31
N ILE A 169 -20.48 9.69 6.37
CA ILE A 169 -20.92 9.47 7.75
C ILE A 169 -22.05 10.46 8.03
N TYR A 170 -23.24 9.95 8.33
CA TYR A 170 -24.42 10.77 8.64
C TYR A 170 -24.84 10.71 10.09
N GLY A 171 -24.20 9.89 10.90
CA GLY A 171 -24.46 9.80 12.33
C GLY A 171 -23.42 8.97 13.05
N ALA A 172 -23.39 9.12 14.37
CA ALA A 172 -22.60 8.30 15.26
C ALA A 172 -23.43 7.89 16.47
N ILE A 173 -23.07 6.74 17.05
CA ILE A 173 -23.65 6.24 18.28
C ILE A 173 -22.58 5.56 19.13
N ASP A 174 -22.64 5.78 20.44
CA ASP A 174 -21.75 5.11 21.38
C ASP A 174 -22.17 3.63 21.53
N ALA A 175 -21.22 2.72 21.50
CA ALA A 175 -21.45 1.29 21.71
C ALA A 175 -22.07 0.97 23.10
N HIS A 176 -21.84 1.84 24.09
CA HIS A 176 -22.40 1.71 25.43
C HIS A 176 -23.89 2.08 25.54
N ALA A 177 -24.48 2.64 24.47
CA ALA A 177 -25.90 2.98 24.43
C ALA A 177 -26.87 1.78 24.50
N GLY A 178 -26.32 0.57 24.40
CA GLY A 178 -27.05 -0.70 24.42
C GLY A 178 -27.51 -1.15 23.04
N ILE A 179 -27.57 -2.49 22.87
CA ILE A 179 -27.84 -3.13 21.57
C ILE A 179 -29.20 -2.75 20.97
N ASP A 180 -30.23 -2.60 21.82
CA ASP A 180 -31.58 -2.27 21.35
C ASP A 180 -31.63 -0.89 20.69
N ARG A 181 -31.00 0.11 21.32
CA ARG A 181 -30.94 1.48 20.80
C ARG A 181 -30.08 1.53 19.52
N ILE A 182 -28.96 0.80 19.49
CA ILE A 182 -28.12 0.69 18.31
C ILE A 182 -28.92 0.05 17.18
N ALA A 183 -29.62 -1.07 17.42
CA ALA A 183 -30.43 -1.78 16.45
C ALA A 183 -31.57 -0.91 15.88
N GLU A 184 -32.18 -0.05 16.70
CA GLU A 184 -33.19 0.89 16.26
C GLU A 184 -32.59 1.95 15.33
N THR A 185 -31.47 2.57 15.74
CA THR A 185 -30.78 3.62 14.96
C THR A 185 -30.27 3.10 13.64
N VAL A 186 -29.71 1.88 13.59
CA VAL A 186 -29.12 1.27 12.39
C VAL A 186 -30.14 1.12 11.24
N LYS A 187 -31.44 1.02 11.53
CA LYS A 187 -32.49 0.87 10.49
C LYS A 187 -32.56 2.05 9.53
N ASP A 188 -32.18 3.24 9.96
CA ASP A 188 -32.22 4.45 9.14
C ASP A 188 -31.00 4.61 8.23
N TYR A 189 -30.02 3.70 8.33
CA TYR A 189 -28.76 3.76 7.61
C TYR A 189 -28.59 2.58 6.64
N GLN A 190 -27.84 2.82 5.57
CA GLN A 190 -27.57 1.81 4.54
C GLN A 190 -26.36 0.94 4.87
N ALA A 191 -25.48 1.45 5.71
CA ALA A 191 -24.27 0.74 6.15
C ALA A 191 -23.87 1.21 7.55
N VAL A 192 -23.15 0.35 8.25
CA VAL A 192 -22.60 0.60 9.58
C VAL A 192 -21.10 0.49 9.54
N LEU A 193 -20.41 1.39 10.21
CA LEU A 193 -18.98 1.29 10.47
C LEU A 193 -18.77 1.04 11.96
N ILE A 194 -18.32 -0.16 12.28
CA ILE A 194 -18.05 -0.60 13.65
C ILE A 194 -16.58 -0.33 13.94
N GLY A 195 -16.32 0.62 14.84
CA GLY A 195 -14.99 1.00 15.32
C GLY A 195 -14.35 -0.05 16.23
N ASP A 196 -13.35 0.36 17.00
CA ASP A 196 -12.69 -0.51 18.00
C ASP A 196 -13.52 -0.52 19.29
N ILE A 197 -14.46 -1.43 19.39
CA ILE A 197 -15.39 -1.62 20.50
C ILE A 197 -15.18 -3.00 21.14
N ALA A 198 -15.81 -3.27 22.28
CA ALA A 198 -15.77 -4.57 22.94
C ALA A 198 -16.20 -5.70 22.00
N ALA A 199 -15.52 -6.85 22.05
CA ALA A 199 -15.73 -7.95 21.10
C ALA A 199 -17.13 -8.54 21.17
N GLU A 200 -17.72 -8.60 22.37
CA GLU A 200 -19.08 -9.11 22.62
C GLU A 200 -20.10 -8.24 21.88
N THR A 201 -20.14 -6.94 22.19
CA THR A 201 -21.03 -5.96 21.54
C THR A 201 -20.84 -5.92 20.03
N ARG A 202 -19.58 -5.97 19.57
CA ARG A 202 -19.27 -6.03 18.13
C ARG A 202 -19.91 -7.24 17.45
N ASN A 203 -19.81 -8.41 18.08
CA ASN A 203 -20.35 -9.63 17.53
C ASN A 203 -21.88 -9.62 17.47
N GLU A 204 -22.53 -9.04 18.48
CA GLU A 204 -23.99 -8.87 18.49
C GLU A 204 -24.46 -7.93 17.38
N ILE A 205 -23.82 -6.76 17.24
CA ILE A 205 -24.11 -5.79 16.18
C ILE A 205 -23.89 -6.42 14.79
N LEU A 206 -22.78 -7.17 14.62
CA LEU A 206 -22.48 -7.82 13.35
C LEU A 206 -23.53 -8.86 12.98
N LYS A 207 -23.98 -9.68 13.94
CA LYS A 207 -25.08 -10.67 13.75
C LYS A 207 -26.38 -9.96 13.38
N TYR A 208 -26.71 -8.88 14.07
CA TYR A 208 -27.90 -8.07 13.76
C TYR A 208 -27.85 -7.51 12.33
N CYS A 209 -26.72 -6.90 11.95
CA CYS A 209 -26.54 -6.36 10.59
C CYS A 209 -26.65 -7.46 9.53
N TYR A 210 -26.03 -8.62 9.76
CA TYR A 210 -26.07 -9.74 8.84
C TYR A 210 -27.50 -10.28 8.67
N GLY A 211 -28.25 -10.47 9.78
CA GLY A 211 -29.63 -10.94 9.75
C GLY A 211 -30.58 -9.98 9.04
N ASN A 212 -30.31 -8.68 9.05
CA ASN A 212 -31.13 -7.65 8.40
C ASN A 212 -30.60 -7.19 7.03
N GLY A 213 -29.56 -7.83 6.49
CA GLY A 213 -28.98 -7.49 5.19
C GLY A 213 -28.30 -6.11 5.15
N ILE A 214 -27.90 -5.58 6.30
CA ILE A 214 -27.23 -4.28 6.43
C ILE A 214 -25.73 -4.47 6.27
N ARG A 215 -25.09 -3.65 5.44
CA ARG A 215 -23.66 -3.72 5.21
C ARG A 215 -22.88 -3.22 6.43
N ALA A 216 -21.99 -4.05 6.96
CA ALA A 216 -21.11 -3.68 8.06
C ALA A 216 -19.64 -3.58 7.62
N TYR A 217 -19.00 -2.47 7.96
CA TYR A 217 -17.54 -2.30 7.91
C TYR A 217 -17.03 -2.47 9.34
N VAL A 218 -16.14 -3.41 9.57
CA VAL A 218 -15.66 -3.73 10.91
C VAL A 218 -14.16 -3.46 10.98
N MET A 219 -13.72 -2.75 12.01
CA MET A 219 -12.30 -2.64 12.33
C MET A 219 -11.82 -3.94 12.97
N PRO A 220 -10.90 -4.70 12.33
CA PRO A 220 -10.43 -5.96 12.89
C PRO A 220 -9.57 -5.72 14.13
N LYS A 221 -9.71 -6.59 15.13
CA LYS A 221 -8.77 -6.71 16.26
C LYS A 221 -7.59 -7.58 15.84
N ILE A 222 -6.52 -7.58 16.64
CA ILE A 222 -5.32 -8.42 16.39
C ILE A 222 -5.71 -9.89 16.29
N SER A 223 -6.59 -10.37 17.18
CA SER A 223 -7.10 -11.74 17.16
C SER A 223 -7.82 -12.09 15.85
N ASP A 224 -8.60 -11.15 15.30
CA ASP A 224 -9.31 -11.38 14.03
C ASP A 224 -8.31 -11.54 12.87
N ILE A 225 -7.25 -10.72 12.85
CA ILE A 225 -6.22 -10.80 11.81
C ILE A 225 -5.48 -12.13 11.88
N ILE A 226 -5.15 -12.61 13.09
CA ILE A 226 -4.52 -13.92 13.29
C ILE A 226 -5.44 -15.05 12.79
N LEU A 227 -6.74 -14.98 13.09
CA LEU A 227 -7.71 -15.97 12.63
C LEU A 227 -7.95 -15.93 11.11
N MET A 228 -7.90 -14.74 10.49
CA MET A 228 -8.04 -14.60 9.03
C MET A 228 -6.91 -15.29 8.24
N GLY A 229 -5.73 -15.46 8.83
CA GLY A 229 -4.61 -16.22 8.24
C GLY A 229 -4.62 -17.71 8.58
N GLY A 230 -5.60 -18.18 9.37
CA GLY A 230 -5.74 -19.58 9.77
C GLY A 230 -6.22 -20.47 8.63
N ASP A 231 -5.84 -21.76 8.70
CA ASP A 231 -6.36 -22.77 7.77
C ASP A 231 -7.72 -23.25 8.25
N GLU A 232 -8.67 -23.40 7.32
CA GLU A 232 -9.93 -24.06 7.60
C GLU A 232 -9.72 -25.58 7.62
N ILE A 233 -10.05 -26.19 8.76
CA ILE A 233 -10.01 -27.64 8.93
C ILE A 233 -11.36 -28.14 9.42
N HIS A 234 -11.73 -29.34 9.02
CA HIS A 234 -12.96 -30.00 9.46
C HIS A 234 -12.60 -31.26 10.24
N VAL A 235 -13.16 -31.37 11.42
CA VAL A 235 -13.10 -32.60 12.21
C VAL A 235 -14.52 -33.13 12.31
N PHE A 236 -14.82 -34.14 11.49
CA PHE A 236 -16.17 -34.63 11.22
C PHE A 236 -17.06 -33.52 10.67
N ASP A 237 -18.10 -33.14 11.37
CA ASP A 237 -19.09 -32.12 11.03
C ASP A 237 -18.80 -30.74 11.67
N THR A 238 -17.68 -30.62 12.39
CA THR A 238 -17.33 -29.40 13.10
C THR A 238 -16.21 -28.66 12.35
N PRO A 239 -16.46 -27.39 11.89
CA PRO A 239 -15.42 -26.57 11.30
C PRO A 239 -14.52 -25.94 12.37
N PHE A 240 -13.22 -25.93 12.11
CA PHE A 240 -12.22 -25.26 12.95
C PHE A 240 -11.39 -24.28 12.11
N LEU A 241 -10.91 -23.23 12.78
CA LEU A 241 -9.86 -22.35 12.26
C LEU A 241 -8.56 -22.65 12.98
N LEU A 242 -7.58 -23.20 12.26
CA LEU A 242 -6.27 -23.53 12.81
C LEU A 242 -5.34 -22.33 12.67
N SER A 243 -5.01 -21.67 13.78
CA SER A 243 -3.91 -20.72 13.83
C SER A 243 -2.58 -21.47 13.98
N LYS A 244 -1.67 -21.25 13.03
CA LYS A 244 -0.36 -21.93 13.03
C LYS A 244 0.57 -21.33 14.07
N GLY A 245 1.36 -22.16 14.75
CA GLY A 245 2.38 -21.70 15.70
C GLY A 245 3.63 -21.08 15.03
N TYR A 246 3.75 -21.13 13.70
CA TYR A 246 4.84 -20.55 12.91
C TYR A 246 4.30 -19.57 11.86
N SER A 247 5.09 -18.56 11.53
CA SER A 247 4.69 -17.52 10.56
C SER A 247 4.87 -17.95 9.10
N LEU A 248 5.99 -18.57 8.77
CA LEU A 248 6.32 -19.04 7.42
C LEU A 248 6.79 -20.50 7.46
N SER A 249 6.27 -21.33 6.57
CA SER A 249 6.74 -22.70 6.35
C SER A 249 8.17 -22.72 5.78
N PHE A 250 8.80 -23.91 5.77
CA PHE A 250 10.16 -24.04 5.23
C PHE A 250 10.21 -23.67 3.73
N ASP A 251 9.27 -24.17 2.94
CA ASP A 251 9.14 -23.90 1.51
C ASP A 251 8.90 -22.41 1.24
N GLN A 252 8.02 -21.75 2.01
CA GLN A 252 7.80 -20.31 1.92
C GLN A 252 9.08 -19.52 2.21
N ARG A 253 9.85 -19.89 3.23
CA ARG A 253 11.13 -19.24 3.54
C ARG A 253 12.17 -19.45 2.45
N PHE A 254 12.23 -20.65 1.88
CA PHE A 254 13.15 -20.97 0.79
C PHE A 254 12.85 -20.13 -0.45
N TRP A 255 11.61 -20.15 -0.91
CA TRP A 255 11.22 -19.38 -2.10
C TRP A 255 11.33 -17.87 -1.88
N LYS A 256 10.97 -17.39 -0.69
CA LYS A 256 11.17 -15.99 -0.33
C LYS A 256 12.63 -15.58 -0.44
N ARG A 257 13.55 -16.37 0.12
CA ARG A 257 14.99 -16.11 0.06
C ARG A 257 15.51 -16.15 -1.38
N THR A 258 15.04 -17.08 -2.17
CA THR A 258 15.40 -17.19 -3.59
C THR A 258 15.00 -15.92 -4.36
N VAL A 259 13.76 -15.47 -4.19
CA VAL A 259 13.26 -14.23 -4.84
C VAL A 259 14.01 -13.00 -4.32
N ASP A 260 14.26 -12.91 -3.01
CA ASP A 260 15.07 -11.82 -2.43
C ASP A 260 16.44 -11.71 -3.13
N LEU A 261 17.14 -12.82 -3.33
CA LEU A 261 18.45 -12.84 -3.97
C LEU A 261 18.37 -12.58 -5.47
N LEU A 262 17.40 -13.18 -6.16
CA LEU A 262 17.18 -12.97 -7.61
C LEU A 262 16.93 -11.51 -7.97
N ILE A 263 16.36 -10.75 -7.05
CA ILE A 263 16.08 -9.31 -7.25
C ILE A 263 17.22 -8.47 -6.68
N ALA A 264 17.68 -8.74 -5.44
CA ALA A 264 18.66 -7.89 -4.77
C ALA A 264 20.04 -7.91 -5.45
N VAL A 265 20.50 -9.06 -5.98
CA VAL A 265 21.80 -9.15 -6.64
C VAL A 265 21.85 -8.29 -7.92
N PRO A 266 20.96 -8.47 -8.93
CA PRO A 266 20.95 -7.61 -10.12
C PRO A 266 20.72 -6.14 -9.78
N LEU A 267 19.83 -5.85 -8.82
CA LEU A 267 19.52 -4.48 -8.42
C LEU A 267 20.74 -3.80 -7.77
N THR A 268 21.50 -4.51 -6.94
CA THR A 268 22.73 -3.99 -6.34
C THR A 268 23.78 -3.69 -7.40
N ILE A 269 23.96 -4.58 -8.38
CA ILE A 269 24.90 -4.36 -9.49
C ILE A 269 24.46 -3.17 -10.33
N LEU A 270 23.19 -3.09 -10.70
CA LEU A 270 22.64 -2.00 -11.52
C LEU A 270 22.75 -0.64 -10.82
N LEU A 271 22.49 -0.59 -9.51
CA LEU A 271 22.52 0.65 -8.72
C LEU A 271 23.91 0.98 -8.18
N SER A 272 24.90 0.10 -8.32
CA SER A 272 26.27 0.35 -7.80
C SER A 272 26.91 1.63 -8.34
N PRO A 273 26.78 2.05 -9.62
CA PRO A 273 27.30 3.33 -10.06
C PRO A 273 26.65 4.52 -9.34
N ILE A 274 25.33 4.46 -9.13
CA ILE A 274 24.59 5.50 -8.39
C ILE A 274 25.04 5.53 -6.94
N MET A 275 25.22 4.35 -6.31
CA MET A 275 25.71 4.25 -4.95
C MET A 275 27.13 4.82 -4.79
N LEU A 276 28.00 4.65 -5.77
CA LEU A 276 29.34 5.24 -5.80
C LEU A 276 29.27 6.76 -5.94
N LEU A 277 28.41 7.30 -6.79
CA LEU A 277 28.20 8.75 -6.94
C LEU A 277 27.68 9.37 -5.65
N VAL A 278 26.71 8.72 -4.99
CA VAL A 278 26.20 9.18 -3.68
C VAL A 278 27.29 9.13 -2.63
N ALA A 279 28.10 8.07 -2.57
CA ALA A 279 29.23 7.96 -1.64
C ALA A 279 30.25 9.09 -1.84
N PHE A 280 30.57 9.40 -3.09
CA PHE A 280 31.44 10.50 -3.45
C PHE A 280 30.85 11.87 -3.01
N ALA A 281 29.57 12.11 -3.30
CA ALA A 281 28.89 13.35 -2.92
C ALA A 281 28.86 13.56 -1.40
N ILE A 282 28.62 12.51 -0.60
CA ILE A 282 28.68 12.58 0.87
C ILE A 282 30.11 12.91 1.32
N LYS A 283 31.11 12.26 0.71
CA LYS A 283 32.51 12.49 1.06
C LYS A 283 32.98 13.91 0.76
N CYS A 284 32.51 14.49 -0.35
CA CYS A 284 32.80 15.89 -0.71
C CYS A 284 32.05 16.90 0.16
N CYS A 285 30.94 16.55 0.79
CA CYS A 285 30.13 17.47 1.57
C CYS A 285 30.80 17.86 2.90
N ASP A 286 31.32 16.89 3.65
CA ASP A 286 31.89 17.13 4.99
C ASP A 286 33.06 16.17 5.36
N GLY A 287 33.57 15.38 4.43
CA GLY A 287 34.73 14.48 4.65
C GLY A 287 34.47 13.26 5.53
N GLY A 288 33.31 13.17 6.19
CA GLY A 288 32.99 12.13 7.16
C GLY A 288 32.69 10.74 6.55
N PRO A 289 32.23 9.78 7.36
CA PRO A 289 31.91 8.42 6.91
C PRO A 289 30.73 8.43 5.94
N VAL A 290 30.79 7.58 4.90
CA VAL A 290 29.76 7.45 3.86
C VAL A 290 28.53 6.74 4.42
N PHE A 291 28.74 5.70 5.21
CA PHE A 291 27.68 4.87 5.76
C PHE A 291 27.36 5.23 7.21
N TYR A 292 26.10 5.20 7.52
CA TYR A 292 25.55 5.23 8.86
C TYR A 292 25.04 3.85 9.25
N ARG A 293 25.31 3.43 10.47
CA ARG A 293 24.88 2.15 11.03
C ARG A 293 24.04 2.40 12.27
N GLN A 294 22.94 1.67 12.40
CA GLN A 294 22.07 1.75 13.57
C GLN A 294 21.56 0.36 13.93
N VAL A 295 21.52 0.06 15.23
CA VAL A 295 20.98 -1.20 15.72
C VAL A 295 19.46 -1.22 15.53
N ARG A 296 18.95 -2.30 14.97
CA ARG A 296 17.53 -2.57 14.71
C ARG A 296 17.21 -4.04 15.00
N CYS A 297 15.92 -4.34 15.20
CA CYS A 297 15.45 -5.70 15.37
C CYS A 297 14.93 -6.30 14.05
N THR A 298 15.26 -7.58 13.86
CA THR A 298 14.75 -8.43 12.76
C THR A 298 14.01 -9.64 13.36
N LYS A 299 13.94 -10.74 12.61
CA LYS A 299 13.24 -11.95 13.03
C LYS A 299 13.63 -12.41 14.43
N ASP A 300 12.62 -12.85 15.21
CA ASP A 300 12.74 -13.32 16.59
C ASP A 300 13.44 -12.30 17.52
N ASN A 301 13.19 -11.01 17.24
CA ASN A 301 13.76 -9.87 17.95
C ASN A 301 15.31 -9.81 17.95
N ARG A 302 15.96 -10.51 17.00
CA ARG A 302 17.42 -10.49 16.85
C ARG A 302 17.90 -9.13 16.41
N GLU A 303 18.87 -8.57 17.08
CA GLU A 303 19.50 -7.32 16.71
C GLU A 303 20.42 -7.47 15.50
N PHE A 304 20.45 -6.45 14.65
CA PHE A 304 21.36 -6.32 13.52
C PHE A 304 21.65 -4.84 13.23
N SER A 305 22.73 -4.56 12.51
CA SER A 305 23.09 -3.19 12.09
C SER A 305 22.51 -2.89 10.71
N ILE A 306 21.47 -2.05 10.65
CA ILE A 306 20.96 -1.54 9.38
C ILE A 306 21.96 -0.57 8.76
N LEU A 307 22.20 -0.69 7.46
CA LEU A 307 23.08 0.17 6.68
C LEU A 307 22.29 1.22 5.94
N LYS A 308 22.71 2.50 6.05
CA LYS A 308 22.16 3.61 5.28
C LYS A 308 23.30 4.51 4.80
N PHE A 309 23.05 5.30 3.76
CA PHE A 309 23.90 6.45 3.50
C PHE A 309 23.69 7.50 4.57
N ARG A 310 24.77 8.13 5.00
CA ARG A 310 24.70 9.21 5.99
C ARG A 310 24.02 10.43 5.36
N SER A 311 22.92 10.86 5.96
CA SER A 311 22.13 12.02 5.55
C SER A 311 22.16 13.16 6.57
N MET A 312 22.76 12.93 7.74
CA MET A 312 22.90 13.89 8.83
C MET A 312 24.38 14.15 9.15
N ILE A 313 24.65 15.25 9.89
CA ILE A 313 26.00 15.59 10.38
C ILE A 313 26.57 14.46 11.26
N VAL A 314 27.91 14.39 11.39
CA VAL A 314 28.62 13.31 12.09
C VAL A 314 28.15 13.37 13.51
N ASP A 315 27.73 13.57 14.32
CA ASP A 315 27.36 13.60 15.74
C ASP A 315 25.88 13.95 16.00
N ALA A 316 25.02 13.70 15.01
CA ALA A 316 23.61 14.06 15.09
C ALA A 316 22.83 13.40 16.24
N GLU A 317 23.31 12.29 16.80
CA GLU A 317 22.68 11.53 17.89
C GLU A 317 23.52 11.50 19.19
N LYS A 318 24.44 12.48 19.39
CA LYS A 318 25.26 12.51 20.61
C LYS A 318 24.49 12.65 21.93
N SER A 319 23.26 13.16 21.90
CA SER A 319 22.38 13.26 23.07
C SER A 319 21.86 11.93 23.62
N GLY A 320 22.08 10.80 22.90
CA GLY A 320 21.67 9.47 23.34
C GLY A 320 20.18 9.18 23.30
N GLU A 321 19.34 10.16 23.06
CA GLU A 321 17.89 9.97 22.94
C GLU A 321 17.48 9.64 21.52
N ALA A 322 16.59 8.65 21.41
CA ALA A 322 16.02 8.21 20.13
C ALA A 322 14.95 9.19 19.63
N VAL A 323 15.37 10.37 19.14
CA VAL A 323 14.44 11.39 18.64
C VAL A 323 14.11 11.12 17.16
N LEU A 324 12.82 11.12 16.81
CA LEU A 324 12.34 11.05 15.42
C LEU A 324 12.75 12.34 14.67
N ALA A 325 13.10 12.20 13.39
CA ALA A 325 13.48 13.36 12.59
C ALA A 325 12.26 14.27 12.34
N LYS A 326 12.43 15.57 12.61
CA LYS A 326 11.42 16.61 12.37
C LYS A 326 11.41 17.03 10.89
N GLU A 327 10.34 17.69 10.45
CA GLU A 327 10.20 18.15 9.05
C GLU A 327 11.32 19.09 8.61
N HIS A 328 11.78 19.99 9.50
CA HIS A 328 12.91 20.90 9.29
C HIS A 328 14.04 20.64 10.29
N ASP A 329 14.63 19.44 10.24
CA ASP A 329 15.70 19.05 11.14
C ASP A 329 17.05 19.65 10.66
N GLU A 330 17.64 20.55 11.45
CA GLU A 330 18.93 21.23 11.14
C GLU A 330 20.11 20.25 11.08
N ARG A 331 19.97 19.05 11.63
CA ARG A 331 20.99 18.00 11.57
C ARG A 331 21.15 17.40 10.17
N ILE A 332 20.20 17.64 9.24
CA ILE A 332 20.20 17.07 7.90
C ILE A 332 21.11 17.90 6.99
N THR A 333 22.11 17.25 6.38
CA THR A 333 23.01 17.90 5.41
C THR A 333 22.26 18.27 4.11
N PRO A 334 22.74 19.25 3.32
CA PRO A 334 22.13 19.58 2.02
C PRO A 334 22.03 18.38 1.08
N VAL A 335 23.09 17.57 0.98
CA VAL A 335 23.10 16.31 0.22
C VAL A 335 22.11 15.31 0.85
N GLY A 336 22.10 15.20 2.18
CA GLY A 336 21.19 14.31 2.91
C GLY A 336 19.72 14.63 2.68
N ARG A 337 19.35 15.91 2.55
CA ARG A 337 17.98 16.33 2.24
C ARG A 337 17.50 15.77 0.91
N PHE A 338 18.33 15.87 -0.13
CA PHE A 338 18.05 15.26 -1.43
C PHE A 338 17.93 13.73 -1.34
N LEU A 339 18.91 13.08 -0.68
CA LEU A 339 18.92 11.63 -0.54
C LEU A 339 17.65 11.09 0.14
N ARG A 340 17.21 11.74 1.21
CA ARG A 340 15.99 11.39 1.95
C ARG A 340 14.73 11.62 1.11
N ALA A 341 14.67 12.75 0.37
CA ALA A 341 13.51 13.07 -0.47
C ALA A 341 13.27 12.01 -1.56
N VAL A 342 14.34 11.42 -2.11
CA VAL A 342 14.26 10.38 -3.15
C VAL A 342 14.54 8.97 -2.62
N ARG A 343 14.67 8.79 -1.30
CA ARG A 343 14.93 7.51 -0.62
C ARG A 343 16.23 6.80 -1.05
N LEU A 344 17.18 7.51 -1.62
CA LEU A 344 18.49 6.94 -1.98
C LEU A 344 19.35 6.61 -0.76
N ASP A 345 19.08 7.25 0.40
CA ASP A 345 19.75 6.96 1.67
C ASP A 345 19.51 5.52 2.15
N GLU A 346 18.45 4.85 1.72
CA GLU A 346 18.10 3.48 2.10
C GLU A 346 18.69 2.41 1.16
N LEU A 347 19.33 2.77 0.02
CA LEU A 347 19.92 1.81 -0.92
C LEU A 347 20.93 0.84 -0.30
N PRO A 348 21.80 1.24 0.67
CA PRO A 348 22.73 0.30 1.31
C PRO A 348 22.06 -0.85 2.07
N GLN A 349 20.75 -0.76 2.38
CA GLN A 349 20.01 -1.88 2.98
C GLN A 349 19.97 -3.11 2.06
N LEU A 350 20.22 -2.97 0.75
CA LEU A 350 20.41 -4.10 -0.15
C LEU A 350 21.53 -5.03 0.32
N PHE A 351 22.60 -4.50 0.93
CA PHE A 351 23.64 -5.32 1.54
C PHE A 351 23.14 -6.12 2.75
N ASN A 352 22.21 -5.55 3.55
CA ASN A 352 21.55 -6.29 4.63
C ASN A 352 20.62 -7.40 4.09
N VAL A 353 20.04 -7.20 2.90
CA VAL A 353 19.29 -8.28 2.24
C VAL A 353 20.24 -9.37 1.75
N LEU A 354 21.37 -9.02 1.15
CA LEU A 354 22.36 -9.98 0.68
C LEU A 354 22.99 -10.79 1.81
N SER A 355 23.31 -10.15 2.96
CA SER A 355 23.82 -10.84 4.17
C SER A 355 22.78 -11.75 4.82
N GLY A 356 21.48 -11.49 4.56
CA GLY A 356 20.38 -12.28 5.10
C GLY A 356 19.82 -11.78 6.44
N ASP A 357 20.23 -10.60 6.90
CA ASP A 357 19.65 -9.94 8.08
C ASP A 357 18.26 -9.38 7.77
N MET A 358 18.04 -8.93 6.54
CA MET A 358 16.77 -8.43 6.04
C MET A 358 16.26 -9.24 4.85
N SER A 359 15.01 -8.97 4.48
CA SER A 359 14.36 -9.37 3.25
C SER A 359 14.02 -8.11 2.42
N LEU A 360 13.71 -8.25 1.14
CA LEU A 360 13.17 -7.13 0.36
C LEU A 360 11.82 -6.67 0.92
N VAL A 361 10.96 -7.62 1.31
CA VAL A 361 9.63 -7.34 1.84
C VAL A 361 9.49 -7.89 3.26
N GLY A 362 8.99 -7.07 4.16
CA GLY A 362 8.74 -7.43 5.56
C GLY A 362 8.37 -6.21 6.41
N PRO A 363 8.07 -6.39 7.68
CA PRO A 363 7.88 -5.28 8.61
C PRO A 363 9.11 -4.37 8.66
N ARG A 364 8.89 -3.04 8.75
CA ARG A 364 10.00 -2.10 8.89
C ARG A 364 10.76 -2.33 10.20
N PRO A 365 12.11 -2.47 10.19
CA PRO A 365 12.86 -2.72 11.41
C PRO A 365 12.81 -1.52 12.35
N GLU A 366 12.45 -1.77 13.62
CA GLU A 366 12.42 -0.76 14.68
C GLU A 366 13.64 -0.88 15.60
N ARG A 367 13.91 0.17 16.37
CA ARG A 367 14.95 0.17 17.42
C ARG A 367 14.51 -0.72 18.57
N PRO A 368 15.44 -1.43 19.26
CA PRO A 368 15.10 -2.23 20.43
C PRO A 368 14.38 -1.44 21.52
N GLU A 369 14.84 -0.19 21.76
CA GLU A 369 14.27 0.70 22.78
C GLU A 369 12.81 1.05 22.46
N ILE A 370 12.50 1.33 21.19
CA ILE A 370 11.13 1.67 20.73
C ILE A 370 10.21 0.44 20.85
N ILE A 371 10.72 -0.75 20.51
CA ILE A 371 9.95 -1.99 20.71
C ILE A 371 9.63 -2.18 22.18
N ALA A 372 10.63 -2.03 23.06
CA ALA A 372 10.45 -2.18 24.50
C ALA A 372 9.47 -1.14 25.09
N GLU A 373 9.47 0.06 24.57
CA GLU A 373 8.52 1.12 24.96
C GLU A 373 7.08 0.75 24.55
N TYR A 374 6.88 0.38 23.29
CA TYR A 374 5.55 0.02 22.80
C TYR A 374 5.00 -1.27 23.43
N GLN A 375 5.86 -2.19 23.81
CA GLN A 375 5.45 -3.41 24.51
C GLN A 375 4.88 -3.17 25.91
N LYS A 376 5.18 -2.02 26.55
CA LYS A 376 4.59 -1.68 27.87
C LYS A 376 3.08 -1.50 27.78
N GLU A 377 2.59 -0.90 26.69
CA GLU A 377 1.17 -0.64 26.44
C GLU A 377 0.52 -1.72 25.56
N MET A 378 1.30 -2.36 24.72
CA MET A 378 0.87 -3.31 23.70
C MET A 378 1.86 -4.48 23.62
N PRO A 379 1.71 -5.50 24.51
CA PRO A 379 2.62 -6.65 24.54
C PRO A 379 2.75 -7.37 23.20
N GLU A 380 1.72 -7.33 22.36
CA GLU A 380 1.65 -7.97 21.05
C GLU A 380 2.54 -7.28 20.01
N PHE A 381 3.11 -6.10 20.29
CA PHE A 381 3.92 -5.36 19.31
C PHE A 381 5.12 -6.17 18.81
N VAL A 382 5.64 -7.10 19.61
CA VAL A 382 6.71 -8.02 19.24
C VAL A 382 6.32 -9.01 18.15
N PHE A 383 5.03 -9.30 17.95
CA PHE A 383 4.58 -10.27 16.94
C PHE A 383 5.00 -9.90 15.52
N ARG A 384 5.25 -8.64 15.25
CA ARG A 384 5.80 -8.18 13.98
C ARG A 384 7.19 -8.73 13.65
N THR A 385 7.94 -9.19 14.65
CA THR A 385 9.28 -9.80 14.46
C THR A 385 9.25 -11.30 14.17
N ARG A 386 8.07 -11.89 13.96
CA ARG A 386 7.95 -13.30 13.55
C ARG A 386 8.55 -13.61 12.19
N VAL A 387 8.76 -12.60 11.35
CA VAL A 387 9.43 -12.68 10.05
C VAL A 387 10.61 -11.72 9.98
N LYS A 388 11.49 -11.87 8.97
CA LYS A 388 12.60 -10.93 8.76
C LYS A 388 12.07 -9.53 8.47
N ALA A 389 12.77 -8.53 8.97
CA ALA A 389 12.54 -7.13 8.62
C ALA A 389 12.73 -6.91 7.12
N GLY A 390 11.94 -5.99 6.54
CA GLY A 390 11.95 -5.67 5.12
C GLY A 390 12.50 -4.27 4.81
N VAL A 391 13.06 -4.12 3.61
CA VAL A 391 13.35 -2.80 3.02
C VAL A 391 12.05 -2.06 2.72
N THR A 392 11.08 -2.79 2.20
CA THR A 392 9.69 -2.35 2.03
C THR A 392 8.74 -3.30 2.77
N GLY A 393 7.49 -2.88 2.97
CA GLY A 393 6.51 -3.71 3.66
C GLY A 393 5.08 -3.21 3.52
N PHE A 394 4.14 -4.04 3.95
CA PHE A 394 2.71 -3.75 3.83
C PHE A 394 2.33 -2.47 4.56
N ALA A 395 2.82 -2.29 5.80
CA ALA A 395 2.59 -1.07 6.57
C ALA A 395 3.24 0.18 5.94
N GLN A 396 4.38 0.04 5.24
CA GLN A 396 5.04 1.15 4.54
C GLN A 396 4.29 1.60 3.28
N ILE A 397 3.56 0.69 2.63
CA ILE A 397 2.83 0.96 1.37
C ILE A 397 1.41 1.42 1.64
N TYR A 398 0.71 0.81 2.58
CA TYR A 398 -0.70 1.09 2.89
C TYR A 398 -0.90 2.01 4.08
N GLY A 399 0.07 2.10 4.98
CA GLY A 399 0.11 3.08 6.07
C GLY A 399 0.61 4.45 5.60
N LYS A 400 0.54 5.42 6.50
CA LYS A 400 1.18 6.73 6.38
C LYS A 400 2.34 6.82 7.35
N TYR A 401 3.17 7.84 7.22
CA TYR A 401 4.29 8.06 8.14
C TYR A 401 3.83 8.18 9.60
N ASN A 402 2.72 8.87 9.82
CA ASN A 402 2.09 9.10 11.14
C ASN A 402 1.04 8.04 11.53
N THR A 403 1.06 6.84 10.91
CA THR A 403 0.18 5.73 11.33
C THR A 403 0.52 5.32 12.75
N VAL A 404 -0.49 5.27 13.63
CA VAL A 404 -0.32 4.87 15.04
C VAL A 404 0.26 3.45 15.15
N PRO A 405 1.05 3.15 16.20
CA PRO A 405 1.73 1.86 16.36
C PRO A 405 0.79 0.66 16.30
N TYR A 406 -0.41 0.78 16.84
CA TYR A 406 -1.43 -0.27 16.82
C TYR A 406 -1.92 -0.61 15.39
N ASP A 407 -2.23 0.41 14.58
CA ASP A 407 -2.62 0.19 13.17
C ASP A 407 -1.44 -0.33 12.34
N LYS A 408 -0.21 0.11 12.66
CA LYS A 408 1.01 -0.37 12.02
C LYS A 408 1.22 -1.86 12.32
N LEU A 409 1.03 -2.28 13.58
CA LEU A 409 1.07 -3.69 13.97
C LEU A 409 0.02 -4.51 13.21
N LYS A 410 -1.22 -4.03 13.11
CA LYS A 410 -2.28 -4.71 12.34
C LYS A 410 -1.88 -4.93 10.88
N LEU A 411 -1.30 -3.91 10.23
CA LEU A 411 -0.84 -4.01 8.85
C LEU A 411 0.33 -4.99 8.69
N ASP A 412 1.27 -4.99 9.64
CA ASP A 412 2.39 -5.93 9.65
C ASP A 412 1.90 -7.37 9.87
N LEU A 413 0.97 -7.59 10.80
CA LEU A 413 0.36 -8.90 11.04
C LEU A 413 -0.47 -9.37 9.85
N PHE A 414 -1.20 -8.47 9.19
CA PHE A 414 -1.94 -8.84 7.98
C PHE A 414 -1.01 -9.39 6.90
N TYR A 415 0.18 -8.80 6.74
CA TYR A 415 1.21 -9.33 5.84
C TYR A 415 1.72 -10.70 6.28
N ILE A 416 2.03 -10.86 7.57
CA ILE A 416 2.61 -12.10 8.12
C ILE A 416 1.66 -13.28 7.97
N GLU A 417 0.39 -13.08 8.34
CA GLU A 417 -0.63 -14.13 8.35
C GLU A 417 -1.14 -14.49 6.94
N ASN A 418 -1.14 -13.51 6.01
CA ASN A 418 -1.58 -13.73 4.62
C ASN A 418 -0.42 -13.77 3.62
N TYR A 419 0.77 -14.19 4.06
CA TYR A 419 1.96 -14.21 3.24
C TYR A 419 1.80 -15.03 1.96
N SER A 420 2.21 -14.47 0.83
CA SER A 420 2.39 -15.16 -0.44
C SER A 420 3.49 -14.49 -1.27
N LEU A 421 4.18 -15.26 -2.12
CA LEU A 421 5.16 -14.70 -3.08
C LEU A 421 4.53 -13.66 -4.00
N TRP A 422 3.25 -13.83 -4.33
CA TRP A 422 2.48 -12.86 -5.11
C TRP A 422 2.33 -11.53 -4.38
N MET A 423 2.09 -11.57 -3.06
CA MET A 423 2.04 -10.37 -2.21
C MET A 423 3.40 -9.67 -2.19
N ASP A 424 4.50 -10.41 -2.04
CA ASP A 424 5.85 -9.84 -2.09
C ASP A 424 6.12 -9.13 -3.42
N LEU A 425 5.87 -9.79 -4.55
CA LEU A 425 6.05 -9.18 -5.87
C LEU A 425 5.22 -7.90 -6.03
N LYS A 426 3.97 -7.94 -5.59
CA LYS A 426 3.08 -6.77 -5.60
C LYS A 426 3.64 -5.63 -4.74
N LEU A 427 4.11 -5.91 -3.54
CA LEU A 427 4.64 -4.89 -2.63
C LEU A 427 5.95 -4.29 -3.18
N ILE A 428 6.83 -5.09 -3.80
CA ILE A 428 8.04 -4.60 -4.48
C ILE A 428 7.67 -3.62 -5.60
N LEU A 429 6.73 -3.99 -6.47
CA LEU A 429 6.26 -3.10 -7.53
C LEU A 429 5.60 -1.83 -6.97
N MET A 430 4.75 -1.97 -5.96
CA MET A 430 4.09 -0.82 -5.32
C MET A 430 5.06 0.10 -4.59
N THR A 431 6.24 -0.36 -4.19
CA THR A 431 7.28 0.49 -3.58
C THR A 431 7.68 1.61 -4.53
N VAL A 432 7.84 1.33 -5.82
CA VAL A 432 8.14 2.35 -6.84
C VAL A 432 7.06 3.44 -6.84
N LYS A 433 5.79 3.02 -6.80
CA LYS A 433 4.65 3.96 -6.73
C LYS A 433 4.67 4.80 -5.45
N THR A 434 5.03 4.19 -4.32
CA THR A 434 5.05 4.88 -3.01
C THR A 434 6.19 5.91 -2.94
N VAL A 435 7.38 5.58 -3.47
CA VAL A 435 8.51 6.52 -3.54
C VAL A 435 8.16 7.76 -4.38
N LEU A 436 7.34 7.61 -5.42
CA LEU A 436 6.90 8.73 -6.27
C LEU A 436 5.79 9.58 -5.65
N LYS A 437 5.22 9.19 -4.51
CA LYS A 437 4.21 9.97 -3.78
C LYS A 437 4.88 10.89 -2.75
N LYS A 438 4.49 12.16 -2.76
CA LYS A 438 5.01 13.18 -1.83
C LYS A 438 4.65 12.91 -0.36
N ASP A 439 3.47 12.34 -0.10
CA ASP A 439 2.94 12.04 1.25
C ASP A 439 3.77 11.00 2.03
N SER A 440 4.76 10.35 1.41
CA SER A 440 5.57 9.31 2.04
C SER A 440 6.81 9.86 2.77
N THR A 441 7.10 11.16 2.66
CA THR A 441 8.33 11.81 3.16
C THR A 441 8.09 12.88 4.23
N GLU A 442 6.83 13.16 4.57
CA GLU A 442 6.50 14.13 5.63
C GLU A 442 7.00 13.64 7.00
N GLY A 443 7.64 14.53 7.77
CA GLY A 443 8.14 14.28 9.13
C GLY A 443 7.01 14.20 10.16
N VAL A 444 7.36 13.94 11.42
CA VAL A 444 6.42 14.02 12.56
C VAL A 444 6.28 15.47 12.99
N ASP A 445 5.07 15.87 13.43
CA ASP A 445 4.82 17.18 14.02
C ASP A 445 5.80 17.47 15.17
N THR A 446 6.14 18.75 15.36
CA THR A 446 7.21 19.24 16.25
C THR A 446 7.07 18.80 17.70
N ASP A 447 5.87 18.45 18.14
CA ASP A 447 5.56 18.15 19.55
C ASP A 447 5.45 16.64 19.86
N GLN A 448 5.64 15.75 18.88
CA GLN A 448 5.59 14.30 19.08
C GLN A 448 6.99 13.69 19.18
N THR A 449 7.36 13.22 20.37
CA THR A 449 8.61 12.46 20.61
C THR A 449 8.45 10.96 20.32
N THR A 450 7.24 10.42 20.45
CA THR A 450 6.90 9.02 20.18
C THR A 450 5.67 8.94 19.29
N GLY A 451 5.44 7.80 18.60
CA GLY A 451 4.23 7.56 17.80
C GLY A 451 2.98 7.29 18.64
N LEU A 452 3.10 7.30 19.97
CA LEU A 452 1.99 7.19 20.90
C LEU A 452 1.38 8.59 21.04
N LYS A 453 0.13 8.75 20.61
CA LYS A 453 -0.67 9.92 20.92
C LYS A 453 -1.36 9.67 22.26
N GLU A 454 -1.28 10.64 23.17
CA GLU A 454 -2.13 10.62 24.36
C GLU A 454 -3.59 10.69 23.91
N HIS A 455 -4.38 9.69 24.31
CA HIS A 455 -5.82 9.60 24.02
C HIS A 455 -6.58 10.52 24.97
N THR A 456 -6.50 11.83 24.74
CA THR A 456 -7.19 12.86 25.54
C THR A 456 -8.48 13.37 24.89
N GLU A 457 -8.81 12.93 23.67
CA GLU A 457 -9.99 13.39 22.96
C GLU A 457 -11.24 12.61 23.40
N GLY A 458 -12.15 13.28 24.06
CA GLY A 458 -13.42 12.70 24.53
C GLY A 458 -14.42 12.46 23.39
N ASN A 459 -15.46 11.67 23.67
CA ASN A 459 -16.56 11.34 22.76
C ASN A 459 -17.28 12.58 22.20
N GLU A 460 -17.28 13.70 22.92
CA GLU A 460 -17.84 14.99 22.50
C GLU A 460 -17.18 15.55 21.23
N GLU A 461 -15.89 15.32 21.05
CA GLU A 461 -15.19 15.78 19.85
C GLU A 461 -15.56 14.95 18.61
N VAL A 462 -15.80 13.66 18.76
CA VAL A 462 -16.30 12.79 17.68
C VAL A 462 -17.69 13.27 17.23
N GLU A 463 -18.59 13.55 18.17
CA GLU A 463 -19.94 14.03 17.88
C GLU A 463 -19.90 15.41 17.20
N ARG A 464 -19.08 16.33 17.70
CA ARG A 464 -18.90 17.66 17.08
C ARG A 464 -18.38 17.55 15.65
N LYS A 465 -17.34 16.76 15.40
CA LYS A 465 -16.80 16.54 14.04
C LYS A 465 -17.85 15.95 13.11
N ILE A 466 -18.69 15.05 13.57
CA ILE A 466 -19.75 14.46 12.78
C ILE A 466 -20.88 15.46 12.51
N GLN A 467 -21.27 16.29 13.46
CA GLN A 467 -22.23 17.36 13.25
C GLN A 467 -21.75 18.39 12.23
N GLU A 468 -20.48 18.81 12.33
CA GLU A 468 -19.85 19.66 11.31
C GLU A 468 -19.81 18.99 9.94
N TYR A 469 -19.57 17.69 9.90
CA TYR A 469 -19.55 16.90 8.68
C TYR A 469 -20.93 16.83 8.03
N THR A 470 -21.97 16.55 8.80
CA THR A 470 -23.36 16.43 8.33
C THR A 470 -23.90 17.77 7.84
N SER A 471 -23.66 18.85 8.58
CA SER A 471 -24.09 20.20 8.18
C SER A 471 -23.43 20.71 6.88
N ARG A 472 -22.16 20.35 6.65
CA ARG A 472 -21.45 20.65 5.40
C ARG A 472 -21.95 19.83 4.20
N GLU A 473 -22.52 18.65 4.44
CA GLU A 473 -23.10 17.82 3.36
C GLU A 473 -24.50 18.31 2.99
N GLU A 474 -25.32 18.71 3.94
CA GLU A 474 -26.64 19.29 3.69
C GLU A 474 -26.56 20.57 2.87
N SER A 475 -25.61 21.47 3.20
CA SER A 475 -25.35 22.69 2.45
C SER A 475 -24.78 22.52 1.01
N ARG A 476 -24.40 21.31 0.63
CA ARG A 476 -23.92 20.97 -0.74
C ARG A 476 -25.01 20.35 -1.61
N HIS A 477 -26.09 19.90 -1.02
CA HIS A 477 -27.24 19.31 -1.73
C HIS A 477 -28.39 20.29 -1.93
N GLU A 478 -28.33 21.47 -1.30
CA GLU A 478 -29.07 22.68 -1.64
C GLU A 478 -28.35 23.46 -2.76
#